data_6c9a5081a79d6f5acec69c1308984f8a
#
_entry.id   6c9a5081a79d6f5acec69c1308984f8a
#
_cell.length_a   1.000
_cell.length_b   1.000
_cell.length_c   1.000
_cell.angle_alpha   90.00
_cell.angle_beta   90.00
_cell.angle_gamma   90.00
#
_symmetry.space_group_name_H-M   'P 1'
#
loop_
_entity.id
_entity.type
_entity.pdbx_description
1 polymer ?
#
loop_
_entity_poly.entity_id
_entity_poly.type
_entity_poly.pdbx_seq_one_letter_code
_entity_poly.pdbx_strand_id
1 'polypeptide(L)'
;MGSGPLSGIKIVEFAGIGPGPFCASLLSDMGADIVRIDRKGAKGGSKYDIGSRGRRSVALDLKKPESVEACLKLIEKADILQEGFRPGVMERLGLGPDVCLKRNPKLVYGRMTGWGQTG
;
A
#
# COMPACT_ATOMS: atom_id res chain seq x y z
N MET A 1 7.25 11.62 10.39
CA MET A 1 8.40 11.24 9.60
C MET A 1 9.39 10.52 10.43
N GLY A 2 9.77 9.37 9.97
CA GLY A 2 10.71 8.57 10.72
C GLY A 2 12.15 8.97 10.49
N SER A 3 12.99 8.57 11.40
CA SER A 3 14.42 8.56 11.20
C SER A 3 14.86 7.10 11.23
N GLY A 4 15.91 6.77 10.51
CA GLY A 4 16.41 5.42 10.44
C GLY A 4 16.87 5.06 9.05
N PRO A 5 17.21 3.78 8.81
CA PRO A 5 17.80 3.36 7.53
C PRO A 5 16.91 3.60 6.32
N LEU A 6 15.58 3.66 6.50
CA LEU A 6 14.66 3.88 5.40
C LEU A 6 14.13 5.30 5.34
N SER A 7 14.77 6.25 6.03
CA SER A 7 14.38 7.65 6.00
C SER A 7 14.40 8.15 4.54
N GLY A 8 13.29 8.77 4.11
CA GLY A 8 13.16 9.26 2.74
C GLY A 8 12.51 8.27 1.78
N ILE A 9 12.32 7.03 2.16
CA ILE A 9 11.62 6.05 1.33
C ILE A 9 10.13 6.23 1.49
N LYS A 10 9.41 6.31 0.37
CA LYS A 10 7.96 6.52 0.35
C LYS A 10 7.26 5.25 -0.10
N ILE A 11 6.29 4.81 0.69
CA ILE A 11 5.57 3.56 0.46
C ILE A 11 4.07 3.84 0.40
N VAL A 12 3.41 3.27 -0.61
CA VAL A 12 1.94 3.21 -0.68
C VAL A 12 1.54 1.80 -0.31
N GLU A 13 0.79 1.68 0.78
CA GLU A 13 0.32 0.40 1.29
C GLU A 13 -1.18 0.30 1.08
N PHE A 14 -1.65 -0.81 0.48
CA PHE A 14 -3.08 -1.09 0.41
C PHE A 14 -3.47 -1.94 1.61
N ALA A 15 -4.45 -1.47 2.37
CA ALA A 15 -4.80 -2.06 3.65
C ALA A 15 -5.22 -3.52 3.51
N GLY A 16 -4.81 -4.33 4.46
CA GLY A 16 -5.13 -5.74 4.51
C GLY A 16 -4.94 -6.24 5.93
N ILE A 17 -4.84 -7.55 6.07
CA ILE A 17 -4.60 -8.18 7.36
C ILE A 17 -3.40 -9.12 7.25
N GLY A 18 -2.81 -9.46 8.38
CA GLY A 18 -1.74 -10.45 8.46
C GLY A 18 -0.37 -9.92 8.07
N PRO A 19 0.36 -10.67 7.20
CA PRO A 19 1.78 -10.36 6.94
C PRO A 19 2.01 -9.02 6.26
N GLY A 20 1.09 -8.57 5.40
CA GLY A 20 1.25 -7.29 4.73
C GLY A 20 1.36 -6.12 5.69
N PRO A 21 0.35 -5.90 6.56
CA PRO A 21 0.43 -4.84 7.56
C PRO A 21 1.62 -4.99 8.51
N PHE A 22 1.98 -6.21 8.85
CA PHE A 22 3.14 -6.45 9.70
C PHE A 22 4.42 -5.98 9.02
N CYS A 23 4.59 -6.31 7.74
CA CYS A 23 5.74 -5.86 6.97
C CYS A 23 5.80 -4.34 6.92
N ALA A 24 4.67 -3.68 6.62
CA ALA A 24 4.62 -2.22 6.58
C ALA A 24 4.96 -1.60 7.93
N SER A 25 4.53 -2.22 9.02
CA SER A 25 4.85 -1.76 10.36
C SER A 25 6.36 -1.80 10.61
N LEU A 26 7.03 -2.86 10.20
CA LEU A 26 8.48 -2.96 10.30
C LEU A 26 9.18 -1.87 9.49
N LEU A 27 8.72 -1.63 8.26
CA LEU A 27 9.32 -0.62 7.41
C LEU A 27 9.10 0.78 7.97
N SER A 28 7.93 1.03 8.55
CA SER A 28 7.65 2.30 9.22
C SER A 28 8.58 2.51 10.41
N ASP A 29 8.80 1.47 11.19
CA ASP A 29 9.71 1.56 12.35
C ASP A 29 11.14 1.86 11.92
N MET A 30 11.52 1.49 10.69
CA MET A 30 12.84 1.79 10.13
C MET A 30 12.91 3.17 9.46
N GLY A 31 11.86 3.94 9.51
CA GLY A 31 11.87 5.33 9.06
C GLY A 31 11.15 5.61 7.74
N ALA A 32 10.57 4.61 7.11
CA ALA A 32 9.84 4.82 5.85
C ALA A 32 8.59 5.67 6.07
N ASP A 33 8.25 6.49 5.08
CA ASP A 33 7.04 7.30 5.09
C ASP A 33 5.96 6.52 4.35
N ILE A 34 4.94 6.05 5.08
CA ILE A 34 3.92 5.16 4.54
C ILE A 34 2.56 5.84 4.52
N VAL A 35 1.91 5.80 3.36
CA VAL A 35 0.50 6.17 3.21
C VAL A 35 -0.29 4.90 2.99
N ARG A 36 -1.23 4.63 3.87
CA ARG A 36 -2.09 3.46 3.76
C ARG A 36 -3.40 3.84 3.09
N ILE A 37 -3.76 3.11 2.05
CA ILE A 37 -5.04 3.27 1.37
C ILE A 37 -6.02 2.31 2.01
N ASP A 38 -7.02 2.86 2.70
CA ASP A 38 -8.07 2.07 3.31
C ASP A 38 -9.31 2.07 2.44
N ARG A 39 -10.10 1.02 2.57
CA ARG A 39 -11.38 0.93 1.87
C ARG A 39 -12.36 1.92 2.51
N LYS A 40 -13.06 2.68 1.67
CA LYS A 40 -14.08 3.61 2.16
C LYS A 40 -15.15 2.83 2.91
N GLY A 41 -15.51 3.31 4.10
CA GLY A 41 -16.50 2.65 4.95
C GLY A 41 -15.92 1.54 5.81
N ALA A 42 -14.67 1.13 5.59
CA ALA A 42 -14.03 0.20 6.48
C ALA A 42 -13.83 0.86 7.83
N LYS A 43 -14.01 0.09 8.89
CA LYS A 43 -13.69 0.59 10.22
C LYS A 43 -12.19 0.75 10.27
N GLY A 44 -11.72 1.99 10.46
CA GLY A 44 -10.31 2.23 10.67
C GLY A 44 -9.83 1.44 11.88
N GLY A 45 -8.54 1.19 11.94
CA GLY A 45 -7.97 0.54 13.09
C GLY A 45 -8.32 1.30 14.36
N SER A 46 -8.52 0.57 15.45
CA SER A 46 -8.75 1.24 16.74
C SER A 46 -7.48 1.99 17.12
N LYS A 47 -7.61 2.92 18.05
CA LYS A 47 -6.45 3.64 18.58
C LYS A 47 -5.43 2.69 19.22
N TYR A 48 -5.81 1.48 19.47
CA TYR A 48 -4.93 0.44 20.02
C TYR A 48 -4.33 -0.45 18.97
N ASP A 49 -4.59 -0.20 17.69
CA ASP A 49 -4.07 -1.01 16.60
C ASP A 49 -2.59 -0.71 16.39
N ILE A 50 -1.75 -1.56 16.90
CA ILE A 50 -0.30 -1.41 16.80
C ILE A 50 0.16 -1.54 15.34
N GLY A 51 -0.55 -2.35 14.56
CA GLY A 51 -0.20 -2.57 13.16
C GLY A 51 -0.34 -1.33 12.28
N SER A 52 -1.11 -0.34 12.73
CA SER A 52 -1.26 0.92 11.97
C SER A 52 -0.33 2.02 12.47
N ARG A 53 0.50 1.73 13.44
CA ARG A 53 1.37 2.71 14.07
C ARG A 53 2.31 3.34 13.04
N GLY A 54 2.42 4.67 13.12
CA GLY A 54 3.38 5.40 12.30
C GLY A 54 2.98 5.58 10.85
N ARG A 55 1.75 5.21 10.47
CA ARG A 55 1.30 5.30 9.07
C ARG A 55 0.14 6.27 8.96
N ARG A 56 0.17 7.11 7.93
CA ARG A 56 -0.98 7.92 7.55
C ARG A 56 -1.96 7.05 6.77
N SER A 57 -3.24 7.34 6.85
CA SER A 57 -4.22 6.57 6.09
C SER A 57 -5.19 7.48 5.36
N VAL A 58 -5.66 7.00 4.20
CA VAL A 58 -6.64 7.68 3.37
C VAL A 58 -7.70 6.65 3.01
N ALA A 59 -8.97 6.97 3.21
CA ALA A 59 -10.07 6.08 2.86
C ALA A 59 -10.55 6.42 1.45
N LEU A 60 -10.52 5.45 0.54
CA LEU A 60 -10.92 5.62 -0.85
C LEU A 60 -11.82 4.47 -1.30
N ASP A 61 -12.79 4.80 -2.15
CA ASP A 61 -13.60 3.78 -2.82
C ASP A 61 -12.92 3.42 -4.14
N LEU A 62 -12.17 2.33 -4.13
CA LEU A 62 -11.37 1.90 -5.28
C LEU A 62 -12.20 1.42 -6.47
N LYS A 63 -13.52 1.38 -6.32
CA LYS A 63 -14.42 1.11 -7.44
C LYS A 63 -14.67 2.36 -8.29
N LYS A 64 -14.30 3.53 -7.80
CA LYS A 64 -14.49 4.79 -8.52
C LYS A 64 -13.22 5.19 -9.27
N PRO A 65 -13.34 5.56 -10.56
CA PRO A 65 -12.16 5.94 -11.35
C PRO A 65 -11.34 7.07 -10.75
N GLU A 66 -11.98 8.07 -10.14
CA GLU A 66 -11.28 9.18 -9.53
C GLU A 66 -10.44 8.74 -8.34
N SER A 67 -10.88 7.73 -7.59
CA SER A 67 -10.09 7.19 -6.49
C SER A 67 -8.88 6.42 -6.99
N VAL A 68 -9.06 5.67 -8.08
CA VAL A 68 -7.96 4.94 -8.72
C VAL A 68 -6.91 5.93 -9.23
N GLU A 69 -7.34 7.02 -9.85
CA GLU A 69 -6.40 8.04 -10.34
C GLU A 69 -5.66 8.71 -9.19
N ALA A 70 -6.34 8.95 -8.08
CA ALA A 70 -5.68 9.50 -6.89
C ALA A 70 -4.59 8.56 -6.38
N CYS A 71 -4.86 7.26 -6.37
CA CYS A 71 -3.85 6.26 -6.00
C CYS A 71 -2.67 6.28 -6.97
N LEU A 72 -2.94 6.36 -8.27
CA LEU A 72 -1.88 6.37 -9.27
C LEU A 72 -0.99 7.60 -9.13
N LYS A 73 -1.55 8.73 -8.76
CA LYS A 73 -0.75 9.93 -8.50
C LYS A 73 0.17 9.76 -7.30
N LEU A 74 -0.30 9.11 -6.26
CA LEU A 74 0.57 8.78 -5.11
C LEU A 74 1.66 7.81 -5.52
N ILE A 75 1.32 6.83 -6.33
CA ILE A 75 2.25 5.79 -6.80
C ILE A 75 3.35 6.39 -7.68
N GLU A 76 3.03 7.42 -8.47
CA GLU A 76 4.04 8.10 -9.30
C GLU A 76 5.21 8.62 -8.47
N LYS A 77 4.99 8.96 -7.23
CA LYS A 77 6.00 9.55 -6.35
C LYS A 77 6.49 8.57 -5.29
N ALA A 78 6.03 7.32 -5.32
CA ALA A 78 6.40 6.34 -4.32
C ALA A 78 7.61 5.53 -4.77
N ASP A 79 8.31 4.96 -3.81
CA ASP A 79 9.41 4.04 -4.08
C ASP A 79 8.90 2.59 -4.07
N ILE A 80 7.91 2.31 -3.25
CA ILE A 80 7.39 0.96 -3.04
C ILE A 80 5.87 1.01 -3.00
N LEU A 81 5.23 0.04 -3.64
CA LEU A 81 3.81 -0.27 -3.44
C LEU A 81 3.73 -1.62 -2.77
N GLN A 82 2.87 -1.74 -1.78
CA GLN A 82 2.67 -3.01 -1.08
C GLN A 82 1.18 -3.34 -1.05
N GLU A 83 0.81 -4.55 -1.47
CA GLU A 83 -0.57 -5.00 -1.42
C GLU A 83 -0.61 -6.48 -1.08
N GLY A 84 -1.71 -6.91 -0.48
CA GLY A 84 -1.92 -8.29 -0.10
C GLY A 84 -3.31 -8.79 -0.47
N PHE A 85 -3.93 -8.18 -1.47
CA PHE A 85 -5.21 -8.66 -1.98
C PHE A 85 -5.04 -10.01 -2.68
N ARG A 86 -6.14 -10.71 -2.87
CA ARG A 86 -6.11 -11.97 -3.62
C ARG A 86 -5.61 -11.73 -5.04
N PRO A 87 -4.96 -12.74 -5.63
CA PRO A 87 -4.47 -12.60 -7.01
C PRO A 87 -5.54 -12.09 -7.96
N GLY A 88 -5.18 -11.14 -8.81
CA GLY A 88 -6.07 -10.55 -9.79
C GLY A 88 -6.87 -9.35 -9.30
N VAL A 89 -6.95 -9.10 -8.00
CA VAL A 89 -7.76 -8.00 -7.47
C VAL A 89 -7.21 -6.64 -7.90
N MET A 90 -5.91 -6.43 -7.72
CA MET A 90 -5.30 -5.15 -8.10
C MET A 90 -5.43 -4.90 -9.60
N GLU A 91 -5.29 -5.93 -10.40
CA GLU A 91 -5.47 -5.82 -11.87
C GLU A 91 -6.89 -5.38 -12.20
N ARG A 92 -7.88 -5.99 -11.57
CA ARG A 92 -9.30 -5.60 -11.79
C ARG A 92 -9.60 -4.17 -11.35
N LEU A 93 -8.88 -3.68 -10.37
CA LEU A 93 -9.06 -2.30 -9.90
C LEU A 93 -8.35 -1.27 -10.77
N GLY A 94 -7.54 -1.71 -11.74
CA GLY A 94 -6.75 -0.81 -12.55
C GLY A 94 -5.45 -0.37 -11.87
N LEU A 95 -5.02 -1.14 -10.89
CA LEU A 95 -3.83 -0.83 -10.08
C LEU A 95 -2.82 -1.96 -10.11
N GLY A 96 -2.87 -2.80 -11.13
CA GLY A 96 -1.93 -3.92 -11.27
C GLY A 96 -0.52 -3.44 -11.59
N PRO A 97 0.45 -4.37 -11.56
CA PRO A 97 1.86 -4.01 -11.79
C PRO A 97 2.09 -3.34 -13.14
N ASP A 98 1.43 -3.80 -14.20
CA ASP A 98 1.65 -3.21 -15.53
C ASP A 98 1.30 -1.73 -15.56
N VAL A 99 0.14 -1.37 -14.99
CA VAL A 99 -0.30 0.02 -14.96
C VAL A 99 0.61 0.87 -14.07
N CYS A 100 0.91 0.36 -12.88
CA CYS A 100 1.72 1.12 -11.92
C CYS A 100 3.15 1.29 -12.39
N LEU A 101 3.74 0.28 -13.02
CA LEU A 101 5.11 0.38 -13.51
C LEU A 101 5.21 1.26 -14.75
N LYS A 102 4.14 1.40 -15.53
CA LYS A 102 4.09 2.40 -16.59
C LYS A 102 4.16 3.82 -16.04
N ARG A 103 3.44 4.04 -14.94
CA ARG A 103 3.42 5.35 -14.28
C ARG A 103 4.71 5.65 -13.55
N ASN A 104 5.36 4.62 -13.01
CA ASN A 104 6.59 4.77 -12.23
C ASN A 104 7.49 3.56 -12.45
N PRO A 105 8.38 3.62 -13.46
CA PRO A 105 9.23 2.48 -13.80
C PRO A 105 10.21 2.05 -12.70
N LYS A 106 10.46 2.92 -11.72
CA LYS A 106 11.37 2.62 -10.62
C LYS A 106 10.67 2.00 -9.42
N LEU A 107 9.35 1.86 -9.48
CA LEU A 107 8.56 1.34 -8.37
C LEU A 107 8.90 -0.12 -8.07
N VAL A 108 9.03 -0.43 -6.79
CA VAL A 108 9.08 -1.82 -6.34
C VAL A 108 7.66 -2.22 -5.95
N TYR A 109 7.10 -3.18 -6.68
CA TYR A 109 5.73 -3.61 -6.49
C TYR A 109 5.73 -4.90 -5.68
N GLY A 110 5.43 -4.79 -4.38
CA GLY A 110 5.44 -5.92 -3.46
C GLY A 110 4.05 -6.54 -3.34
N ARG A 111 3.97 -7.85 -3.55
CA ARG A 111 2.71 -8.59 -3.48
C ARG A 111 2.82 -9.68 -2.44
N MET A 112 2.01 -9.57 -1.40
CA MET A 112 1.99 -10.55 -0.32
C MET A 112 0.90 -11.58 -0.61
N THR A 113 1.27 -12.84 -0.65
CA THR A 113 0.33 -13.95 -0.83
C THR A 113 0.73 -15.11 0.07
N GLY A 114 -0.21 -16.03 0.29
CA GLY A 114 0.11 -17.27 0.98
C GLY A 114 0.73 -18.30 0.05
N TRP A 115 0.32 -18.31 -1.23
CA TRP A 115 0.68 -19.38 -2.17
C TRP A 115 1.19 -18.88 -3.52
N GLY A 116 1.50 -17.59 -3.64
CA GLY A 116 1.92 -17.00 -4.90
C GLY A 116 0.76 -16.53 -5.74
N GLN A 117 1.08 -15.94 -6.90
CA GLN A 117 0.04 -15.33 -7.75
C GLN A 117 -0.70 -16.35 -8.62
N THR A 118 -0.14 -17.50 -8.81
CA THR A 118 -0.69 -18.52 -9.73
C THR A 118 -0.96 -19.87 -9.08
N GLY A 119 -0.55 -20.03 -7.84
CA GLY A 119 -0.61 -21.35 -7.22
C GLY A 119 -1.74 -21.55 -6.22
#